data_136a17d97debcb86a2ceee89cdfb8cd8
#
_entry.id   136a17d97debcb86a2ceee89cdfb8cd8
#
_cell.length_a   1.000
_cell.length_b   1.000
_cell.length_c   1.000
_cell.angle_alpha   90.00
_cell.angle_beta   90.00
_cell.angle_gamma   90.00
#
_symmetry.space_group_name_H-M   'P 1'
#
loop_
_entity.id
_entity.type
_entity.pdbx_description
1 polymer ?
#
loop_
_entity_poly.entity_id
_entity_poly.type
_entity_poly.pdbx_seq_one_letter_code
_entity_poly.pdbx_strand_id
1 'polypeptide(L)'
;MIESITTHPDEASTLIHPDGAEALDQWMSGLVKQELLPFAMTMVVRSEGVGYWRWCGFANPAQGLPPAPNTLLRMYSMTKPVTALTALLLEDKGLLDLNAPVETLIPEMANWRALNHPAAELQ
;
A
#
# COMPACT_ATOMS: atom_id res chain seq x y z
N MET A 1 -18.09 -17.65 10.03
CA MET A 1 -17.69 -17.27 11.41
C MET A 1 -16.69 -16.13 11.23
N ILE A 2 -16.99 -14.94 11.74
CA ILE A 2 -16.08 -13.79 11.61
C ILE A 2 -15.17 -13.86 12.82
N GLU A 3 -13.85 -13.98 12.58
CA GLU A 3 -12.87 -13.89 13.64
C GLU A 3 -12.90 -12.50 14.27
N SER A 4 -12.74 -12.43 15.59
CA SER A 4 -12.67 -11.17 16.33
C SER A 4 -11.49 -10.33 15.85
N ILE A 5 -11.54 -9.03 16.09
CA ILE A 5 -10.38 -8.15 15.89
C ILE A 5 -9.19 -8.69 16.67
N THR A 6 -8.07 -8.83 15.99
CA THR A 6 -6.78 -9.21 16.57
C THR A 6 -5.87 -8.00 16.61
N THR A 7 -5.23 -7.77 17.77
CA THR A 7 -4.29 -6.67 18.00
C THR A 7 -2.85 -7.20 17.93
N HIS A 8 -1.96 -6.46 17.25
CA HIS A 8 -0.54 -6.81 17.22
C HIS A 8 0.13 -6.49 18.58
N PRO A 9 1.07 -7.33 19.06
CA PRO A 9 1.75 -7.10 20.34
C PRO A 9 2.49 -5.76 20.46
N ASP A 10 3.01 -5.24 19.34
CA ASP A 10 3.74 -3.97 19.32
C ASP A 10 2.83 -2.72 19.28
N GLU A 11 1.49 -2.90 19.31
CA GLU A 11 0.55 -1.78 19.34
C GLU A 11 0.65 -1.04 20.68
N ALA A 12 1.02 0.24 20.62
CA ALA A 12 0.99 1.16 21.77
C ALA A 12 -0.30 1.99 21.72
N SER A 13 -1.37 1.47 22.28
CA SER A 13 -2.71 2.07 22.23
C SER A 13 -2.79 3.52 22.76
N THR A 14 -1.78 3.97 23.52
CA THR A 14 -1.65 5.35 23.98
C THR A 14 -1.32 6.35 22.86
N LEU A 15 -0.86 5.87 21.70
CA LEU A 15 -0.48 6.70 20.56
C LEU A 15 -1.66 7.03 19.62
N ILE A 16 -2.84 6.49 19.87
CA ILE A 16 -4.07 6.77 19.12
C ILE A 16 -5.21 7.05 20.09
N HIS A 17 -6.13 7.94 19.69
CA HIS A 17 -7.32 8.19 20.51
C HIS A 17 -8.21 6.94 20.55
N PRO A 18 -8.73 6.54 21.71
CA PRO A 18 -9.55 5.31 21.84
C PRO A 18 -10.76 5.27 20.89
N ASP A 19 -11.49 6.38 20.75
CA ASP A 19 -12.64 6.46 19.85
C ASP A 19 -12.23 6.26 18.38
N GLY A 20 -11.03 6.74 18.00
CA GLY A 20 -10.47 6.53 16.67
C GLY A 20 -10.12 5.06 16.43
N ALA A 21 -9.56 4.39 17.42
CA ALA A 21 -9.27 2.96 17.35
C ALA A 21 -10.56 2.14 17.22
N GLU A 22 -11.58 2.46 18.02
CA GLU A 22 -12.89 1.80 17.95
C GLU A 22 -13.58 2.04 16.60
N ALA A 23 -13.52 3.25 16.05
CA ALA A 23 -14.09 3.56 14.74
C ALA A 23 -13.42 2.74 13.62
N LEU A 24 -12.09 2.56 13.68
CA LEU A 24 -11.36 1.70 12.74
C LEU A 24 -11.76 0.23 12.88
N ASP A 25 -11.90 -0.27 14.11
CA ASP A 25 -12.35 -1.64 14.38
C ASP A 25 -13.76 -1.89 13.81
N GLN A 26 -14.68 -0.98 14.05
CA GLN A 26 -16.05 -1.06 13.53
C GLN A 26 -16.07 -1.02 12.01
N TRP A 27 -15.29 -0.14 11.39
CA TRP A 27 -15.19 -0.04 9.93
C TRP A 27 -14.63 -1.31 9.31
N MET A 28 -13.48 -1.82 9.77
CA MET A 28 -12.88 -3.06 9.26
C MET A 28 -13.83 -4.26 9.42
N SER A 29 -14.39 -4.40 10.62
CA SER A 29 -15.35 -5.49 10.89
C SER A 29 -16.58 -5.39 9.99
N GLY A 30 -17.04 -4.18 9.71
CA GLY A 30 -18.16 -3.91 8.81
C GLY A 30 -17.88 -4.40 7.39
N LEU A 31 -16.69 -4.13 6.85
CA LEU A 31 -16.30 -4.58 5.51
C LEU A 31 -16.27 -6.12 5.39
N VAL A 32 -15.74 -6.79 6.42
CA VAL A 32 -15.65 -8.25 6.45
C VAL A 32 -17.03 -8.87 6.68
N LYS A 33 -17.86 -8.30 7.58
CA LYS A 33 -19.22 -8.79 7.85
C LYS A 33 -20.16 -8.68 6.65
N GLN A 34 -19.99 -7.65 5.84
CA GLN A 34 -20.74 -7.45 4.60
C GLN A 34 -20.17 -8.24 3.42
N GLU A 35 -19.17 -9.09 3.66
CA GLU A 35 -18.49 -9.89 2.64
C GLU A 35 -17.88 -9.06 1.50
N LEU A 36 -17.62 -7.77 1.73
CA LEU A 36 -16.96 -6.89 0.76
C LEU A 36 -15.47 -7.22 0.65
N LEU A 37 -14.86 -7.66 1.74
CA LEU A 37 -13.47 -8.11 1.81
C LEU A 37 -13.38 -9.41 2.62
N PRO A 38 -12.49 -10.36 2.23
CA PRO A 38 -12.25 -11.57 3.00
C PRO A 38 -11.54 -11.28 4.33
N PHE A 39 -10.75 -10.23 4.37
CA PHE A 39 -10.09 -9.69 5.57
C PHE A 39 -9.78 -8.23 5.41
N ALA A 40 -9.53 -7.56 6.53
CA ALA A 40 -8.99 -6.21 6.58
C ALA A 40 -7.84 -6.15 7.59
N MET A 41 -6.82 -5.36 7.25
CA MET A 41 -5.69 -5.06 8.14
C MET A 41 -5.39 -3.58 8.03
N THR A 42 -5.23 -2.92 9.17
CA THR A 42 -4.89 -1.49 9.23
C THR A 42 -3.79 -1.26 10.25
N MET A 43 -2.86 -0.37 9.89
CA MET A 43 -1.79 0.09 10.77
C MET A 43 -1.70 1.62 10.74
N VAL A 44 -1.58 2.23 11.91
CA VAL A 44 -1.29 3.66 12.07
C VAL A 44 0.04 3.80 12.79
N VAL A 45 0.99 4.45 12.12
CA VAL A 45 2.35 4.67 12.64
C VAL A 45 2.56 6.15 12.92
N ARG A 46 3.20 6.45 14.03
CA ARG A 46 3.64 7.80 14.40
C ARG A 46 5.16 7.79 14.61
N SER A 47 5.75 8.97 14.84
CA SER A 47 7.18 9.08 15.17
C SER A 47 7.59 8.26 16.40
N GLU A 48 6.68 8.12 17.36
CA GLU A 48 6.88 7.45 18.63
C GLU A 48 6.66 5.92 18.54
N GLY A 49 6.08 5.42 17.45
CA GLY A 49 5.84 4.00 17.24
C GLY A 49 4.51 3.66 16.58
N VAL A 50 4.10 2.40 16.71
CA VAL A 50 2.85 1.88 16.16
C VAL A 50 1.72 2.17 17.14
N GLY A 51 0.81 3.08 16.78
CA GLY A 51 -0.35 3.44 17.59
C GLY A 51 -1.56 2.52 17.40
N TYR A 52 -1.63 1.86 16.25
CA TYR A 52 -2.71 0.94 15.92
C TYR A 52 -2.20 -0.08 14.90
N TRP A 53 -2.40 -1.36 15.17
CA TRP A 53 -2.08 -2.44 14.22
C TRP A 53 -2.98 -3.63 14.48
N ARG A 54 -4.06 -3.69 13.75
CA ARG A 54 -5.12 -4.70 13.94
C ARG A 54 -5.61 -5.26 12.63
N TRP A 55 -6.20 -6.44 12.72
CA TRP A 55 -6.79 -7.13 11.58
C TRP A 55 -7.98 -7.99 11.99
N CYS A 56 -8.81 -8.34 11.00
CA CYS A 56 -9.93 -9.27 11.15
C CYS A 56 -10.19 -10.02 9.84
N GLY A 57 -10.95 -11.11 9.90
CA GLY A 57 -11.28 -11.95 8.76
C GLY A 57 -10.22 -13.02 8.46
N PHE A 58 -10.23 -13.54 7.24
CA PHE A 58 -9.39 -14.66 6.82
C PHE A 58 -8.63 -14.35 5.54
N ALA A 59 -7.29 -14.44 5.57
CA ALA A 59 -6.43 -14.35 4.39
C ALA A 59 -6.65 -15.55 3.45
N ASN A 60 -7.00 -16.71 4.02
CA ASN A 60 -7.47 -17.88 3.28
C ASN A 60 -8.72 -18.44 3.95
N PRO A 61 -9.92 -18.02 3.50
CA PRO A 61 -11.18 -18.48 4.09
C PRO A 61 -11.40 -19.98 3.99
N ALA A 62 -10.94 -20.62 2.92
CA ALA A 62 -11.11 -22.08 2.72
C ALA A 62 -10.33 -22.91 3.75
N GLN A 63 -9.26 -22.38 4.30
CA GLN A 63 -8.43 -23.03 5.31
C GLN A 63 -8.63 -22.43 6.72
N GLY A 64 -9.49 -21.40 6.85
CA GLY A 64 -9.67 -20.68 8.11
C GLY A 64 -8.41 -19.98 8.61
N LEU A 65 -7.49 -19.60 7.69
CA LEU A 65 -6.23 -18.94 8.06
C LEU A 65 -6.43 -17.42 8.19
N PRO A 66 -6.23 -16.84 9.38
CA PRO A 66 -6.29 -15.41 9.57
C PRO A 66 -5.13 -14.70 8.85
N PRO A 67 -5.25 -13.39 8.57
CA PRO A 67 -4.10 -12.61 8.15
C PRO A 67 -3.06 -12.49 9.28
N ALA A 68 -1.81 -12.25 8.92
CA ALA A 68 -0.71 -12.07 9.83
C ALA A 68 0.18 -10.90 9.32
N PRO A 69 1.07 -10.33 10.15
CA PRO A 69 1.94 -9.22 9.73
C PRO A 69 2.78 -9.49 8.48
N ASN A 70 3.08 -10.75 8.19
CA ASN A 70 3.82 -11.19 7.01
C ASN A 70 2.94 -11.73 5.88
N THR A 71 1.62 -11.52 5.93
CA THR A 71 0.71 -11.88 4.83
C THR A 71 1.07 -11.10 3.58
N LEU A 72 1.32 -11.82 2.48
CA LEU A 72 1.63 -11.19 1.20
C LEU A 72 0.37 -10.65 0.55
N LEU A 73 0.43 -9.38 0.17
CA LEU A 73 -0.66 -8.65 -0.46
C LEU A 73 -0.25 -8.13 -1.85
N ARG A 74 -1.20 -8.12 -2.77
CA ARG A 74 -1.01 -7.44 -4.05
C ARG A 74 -1.19 -5.94 -3.85
N MET A 75 -0.14 -5.17 -4.09
CA MET A 75 -0.16 -3.72 -3.87
C MET A 75 -0.77 -2.93 -5.03
N TYR A 76 -0.97 -3.54 -6.20
CA TYR A 76 -1.49 -2.87 -7.39
C TYR A 76 -0.78 -1.52 -7.64
N SER A 77 -1.53 -0.44 -7.84
CA SER A 77 -0.97 0.90 -8.11
C SER A 77 -0.17 1.51 -6.96
N MET A 78 -0.26 0.98 -5.75
CA MET A 78 0.62 1.37 -4.64
C MET A 78 2.09 0.99 -4.89
N THR A 79 2.37 0.17 -5.90
CA THR A 79 3.73 -0.09 -6.40
C THR A 79 4.36 1.17 -7.01
N LYS A 80 3.57 2.10 -7.58
CA LYS A 80 4.08 3.31 -8.23
C LYS A 80 4.95 4.20 -7.33
N PRO A 81 4.51 4.56 -6.11
CA PRO A 81 5.37 5.32 -5.19
C PRO A 81 6.70 4.64 -4.89
N VAL A 82 6.71 3.30 -4.73
CA VAL A 82 7.94 2.54 -4.47
C VAL A 82 8.88 2.61 -5.68
N THR A 83 8.35 2.44 -6.88
CA THR A 83 9.12 2.56 -8.14
C THR A 83 9.67 3.99 -8.31
N ALA A 84 8.84 5.01 -8.08
CA ALA A 84 9.26 6.40 -8.17
C ALA A 84 10.37 6.74 -7.16
N LEU A 85 10.24 6.29 -5.92
CA LEU A 85 11.29 6.45 -4.90
C LEU A 85 12.59 5.76 -5.32
N THR A 86 12.50 4.58 -5.92
CA THR A 86 13.68 3.87 -6.43
C THR A 86 14.39 4.67 -7.53
N ALA A 87 13.63 5.28 -8.47
CA ALA A 87 14.17 6.13 -9.51
C ALA A 87 14.88 7.37 -8.91
N LEU A 88 14.26 8.05 -7.94
CA LEU A 88 14.86 9.19 -7.24
C LEU A 88 16.15 8.80 -6.49
N LEU A 89 16.22 7.63 -5.87
CA LEU A 89 17.43 7.14 -5.22
C LEU A 89 18.54 6.81 -6.22
N LEU A 90 18.20 6.39 -7.43
CA LEU A 90 19.17 6.18 -8.50
C LEU A 90 19.69 7.51 -9.06
N GLU A 91 18.82 8.52 -9.19
CA GLU A 91 19.20 9.88 -9.57
C GLU A 91 20.16 10.49 -8.54
N ASP A 92 19.84 10.42 -7.25
CA ASP A 92 20.70 10.91 -6.17
C ASP A 92 22.10 10.27 -6.17
N LYS A 93 22.19 9.02 -6.62
CA LYS A 93 23.49 8.31 -6.81
C LYS A 93 24.16 8.59 -8.14
N GLY A 94 23.60 9.44 -9.01
CA GLY A 94 24.11 9.72 -10.35
C GLY A 94 24.04 8.53 -11.32
N LEU A 95 23.20 7.53 -11.04
CA LEU A 95 23.01 6.34 -11.87
C LEU A 95 21.83 6.47 -12.85
N LEU A 96 21.01 7.48 -12.68
CA LEU A 96 19.87 7.79 -13.52
C LEU A 96 19.78 9.32 -13.70
N ASP A 97 19.54 9.76 -14.93
CA ASP A 97 19.14 11.16 -15.22
C ASP A 97 17.65 11.17 -15.58
N LEU A 98 16.82 11.76 -14.72
CA LEU A 98 15.37 11.84 -14.95
C LEU A 98 14.98 12.78 -16.09
N ASN A 99 15.91 13.63 -16.58
CA ASN A 99 15.70 14.51 -17.72
C ASN A 99 16.19 13.90 -19.04
N ALA A 100 16.88 12.77 -18.99
CA ALA A 100 17.33 12.08 -20.19
C ALA A 100 16.14 11.49 -20.95
N PRO A 101 16.17 11.50 -22.30
CA PRO A 101 15.16 10.79 -23.08
C PRO A 101 15.10 9.31 -22.71
N VAL A 102 13.89 8.77 -22.60
CA VAL A 102 13.69 7.36 -22.19
C VAL A 102 14.39 6.39 -23.11
N GLU A 103 14.49 6.71 -24.39
CA GLU A 103 15.19 5.90 -25.43
C GLU A 103 16.68 5.71 -25.15
N THR A 104 17.30 6.55 -24.32
CA THR A 104 18.71 6.38 -23.92
C THR A 104 18.89 5.20 -22.98
N LEU A 105 17.83 4.83 -22.26
CA LEU A 105 17.78 3.71 -21.31
C LEU A 105 17.08 2.49 -21.90
N ILE A 106 16.04 2.73 -22.72
CA ILE A 106 15.20 1.70 -23.34
C ILE A 106 15.12 2.01 -24.83
N PRO A 107 16.10 1.58 -25.64
CA PRO A 107 16.17 1.91 -27.09
C PRO A 107 14.93 1.50 -27.88
N GLU A 108 14.20 0.49 -27.42
CA GLU A 108 12.95 0.02 -28.03
C GLU A 108 11.85 1.08 -27.99
N MET A 109 11.98 2.10 -27.14
CA MET A 109 11.01 3.20 -27.01
C MET A 109 11.31 4.40 -27.91
N ALA A 110 12.36 4.39 -28.71
CA ALA A 110 12.79 5.52 -29.57
C ALA A 110 11.69 6.03 -30.53
N ASN A 111 10.76 5.18 -30.93
CA ASN A 111 9.69 5.55 -31.85
C ASN A 111 8.32 5.69 -31.18
N TRP A 112 8.28 5.61 -29.87
CA TRP A 112 7.02 5.78 -29.14
C TRP A 112 6.56 7.23 -29.18
N ARG A 113 5.24 7.38 -29.31
CA ARG A 113 4.57 8.69 -29.31
C ARG A 113 3.58 8.69 -28.17
N ALA A 114 3.56 9.75 -27.38
CA ALA A 114 2.47 9.98 -26.46
C ALA A 114 1.19 10.19 -27.26
N LEU A 115 0.07 9.64 -26.78
CA LEU A 115 -1.25 10.00 -27.29
C LEU A 115 -1.54 11.42 -26.81
N ASN A 116 -1.13 12.38 -27.64
CA ASN A 116 -1.22 13.78 -27.28
C ASN A 116 -2.47 14.44 -27.83
N HIS A 117 -2.95 15.42 -27.09
CA HIS A 117 -3.74 16.51 -27.66
C HIS A 117 -3.06 17.01 -28.96
N PRO A 118 -3.82 17.26 -30.05
CA PRO A 118 -3.27 17.59 -31.37
C PRO A 118 -2.35 18.82 -31.42
N ALA A 119 -2.24 19.59 -30.34
CA ALA A 119 -1.44 20.80 -30.23
C ALA A 119 -0.16 20.66 -29.37
N ALA A 120 0.19 19.49 -28.88
CA ALA A 120 1.40 19.32 -28.06
C ALA A 120 2.55 18.82 -28.96
N GLU A 121 3.46 19.70 -29.34
CA GLU A 121 4.78 19.28 -29.81
C GLU A 121 5.56 18.70 -28.63
N LEU A 122 6.02 17.47 -28.79
CA LEU A 122 6.94 16.84 -27.84
C LEU A 122 8.29 17.57 -27.96
N GLN A 123 8.63 18.33 -26.93
CA GLN A 123 9.98 18.82 -26.73
C GLN A 123 10.80 17.70 -26.07
#